data_20fc59505c2c97792b22b622b0a8efca
#
_entry.id   20fc59505c2c97792b22b622b0a8efca
#
_cell.length_a   1.000
_cell.length_b   1.000
_cell.length_c   1.000
_cell.angle_alpha   90.00
_cell.angle_beta   90.00
_cell.angle_gamma   90.00
#
_symmetry.space_group_name_H-M   'P 1'
#
loop_
_entity.id
_entity.type
_entity.pdbx_description
1 polymer ?
#
loop_
_entity_poly.entity_id
_entity_poly.type
_entity_poly.pdbx_seq_one_letter_code
_entity_poly.pdbx_strand_id
1 'polypeptide(L)'
;SVTPIHFTKLTTDPEFTISGCVVNGLATVYCRWVNKGTFGNKAWNGVALASMDVQSASEGFNEFVDNSYEDHMENRFLYVAGNTVSFRTSYDATIPANTWHAGSVSFPVTTV
;
A
#
# COMPACT_ATOMS: atom_id res chain seq x y z
N SER A 1 -2.58 24.61 -1.24
CA SER A 1 -2.11 24.09 -2.52
C SER A 1 -2.01 22.57 -2.49
N VAL A 2 -2.09 21.94 -3.63
CA VAL A 2 -2.04 20.49 -3.80
C VAL A 2 -0.73 20.15 -4.49
N THR A 3 0.08 19.30 -3.87
CA THR A 3 1.35 18.85 -4.42
C THR A 3 1.24 17.36 -4.77
N PRO A 4 1.38 16.97 -6.04
CA PRO A 4 1.34 15.56 -6.39
C PRO A 4 2.55 14.81 -5.82
N ILE A 5 2.32 13.55 -5.47
CA ILE A 5 3.40 12.64 -5.06
C ILE A 5 3.86 11.88 -6.30
N HIS A 6 5.17 11.76 -6.47
CA HIS A 6 5.75 10.97 -7.55
C HIS A 6 6.22 9.63 -6.98
N PHE A 7 5.86 8.55 -7.67
CA PHE A 7 6.11 7.20 -7.21
C PHE A 7 7.07 6.47 -8.15
N THR A 8 7.87 5.59 -7.55
CA THR A 8 8.69 4.62 -8.30
C THR A 8 8.13 3.24 -7.99
N LYS A 9 7.69 2.53 -9.03
CA LYS A 9 7.14 1.19 -8.90
C LYS A 9 8.24 0.21 -8.50
N LEU A 10 8.00 -0.59 -7.47
CA LEU A 10 8.92 -1.63 -6.99
C LEU A 10 8.40 -3.04 -7.27
N THR A 11 7.09 -3.22 -7.35
CA THR A 11 6.51 -4.51 -7.74
C THR A 11 6.73 -4.77 -9.23
N THR A 12 6.87 -6.04 -9.60
CA THR A 12 6.95 -6.46 -11.00
C THR A 12 5.59 -6.82 -11.58
N ASP A 13 4.54 -6.83 -10.76
CA ASP A 13 3.20 -7.13 -11.23
C ASP A 13 2.70 -6.02 -12.17
N PRO A 14 2.17 -6.39 -13.36
CA PRO A 14 1.80 -5.39 -14.36
C PRO A 14 0.54 -4.60 -14.00
N GLU A 15 -0.36 -5.17 -13.21
CA GLU A 15 -1.59 -4.49 -12.79
C GLU A 15 -1.37 -3.81 -11.46
N PHE A 16 -0.71 -2.67 -11.53
CA PHE A 16 -0.42 -1.85 -10.38
C PHE A 16 -0.61 -0.40 -10.74
N THR A 17 -1.45 0.30 -9.97
CA THR A 17 -1.63 1.74 -10.10
C THR A 17 -1.51 2.37 -8.73
N ILE A 18 -0.87 3.53 -8.67
CA ILE A 18 -0.71 4.29 -7.45
C ILE A 18 -0.74 5.77 -7.77
N SER A 19 -1.41 6.53 -6.94
CA SER A 19 -1.48 7.99 -7.06
C SER A 19 -1.62 8.60 -5.68
N GLY A 20 -1.28 9.85 -5.58
CA GLY A 20 -1.43 10.55 -4.31
C GLY A 20 -1.02 12.00 -4.40
N CYS A 21 -1.37 12.74 -3.37
CA CYS A 21 -1.04 14.15 -3.26
C CYS A 21 -0.89 14.54 -1.79
N VAL A 22 -0.27 15.70 -1.59
CA VAL A 22 -0.11 16.32 -0.27
C VAL A 22 -0.90 17.62 -0.25
N VAL A 23 -1.71 17.78 0.78
CA VAL A 23 -2.47 19.00 1.04
C VAL A 23 -2.24 19.38 2.50
N ASN A 24 -1.68 20.55 2.73
CA ASN A 24 -1.44 21.07 4.09
C ASN A 24 -0.71 20.06 5.00
N GLY A 25 0.33 19.43 4.45
CA GLY A 25 1.15 18.49 5.21
C GLY A 25 0.53 17.10 5.40
N LEU A 26 -0.65 16.85 4.83
CA LEU A 26 -1.29 15.53 4.87
C LEU A 26 -1.24 14.90 3.49
N ALA A 27 -0.62 13.75 3.40
CA ALA A 27 -0.59 12.94 2.19
C ALA A 27 -1.77 11.99 2.16
N THR A 28 -2.30 11.75 0.97
CA THR A 28 -3.28 10.70 0.71
C THR A 28 -2.79 9.91 -0.49
N VAL A 29 -2.73 8.60 -0.35
CA VAL A 29 -2.25 7.68 -1.39
C VAL A 29 -3.35 6.68 -1.69
N TYR A 30 -3.67 6.51 -2.97
CA TYR A 30 -4.54 5.45 -3.46
C TYR A 30 -3.70 4.44 -4.23
N CYS A 31 -3.97 3.16 -4.01
CA CYS A 31 -3.23 2.08 -4.63
C CYS A 31 -4.17 0.96 -5.03
N ARG A 32 -3.95 0.40 -6.22
CA ARG A 32 -4.58 -0.84 -6.66
C ARG A 32 -3.49 -1.77 -7.16
N TRP A 33 -3.50 -3.00 -6.67
CA TRP A 33 -2.47 -3.99 -6.97
C TRP A 33 -3.09 -5.37 -7.17
N VAL A 34 -2.62 -6.10 -8.18
CA VAL A 34 -3.00 -7.50 -8.41
C VAL A 34 -1.72 -8.33 -8.36
N ASN A 35 -1.62 -9.22 -7.38
CA ASN A 35 -0.50 -10.16 -7.34
C ASN A 35 -0.72 -11.26 -8.37
N LYS A 36 0.24 -11.47 -9.24
CA LYS A 36 0.12 -12.47 -10.33
C LYS A 36 0.44 -13.88 -9.86
N GLY A 37 1.26 -14.02 -8.84
CA GLY A 37 1.61 -15.30 -8.26
C GLY A 37 1.04 -15.49 -6.87
N THR A 38 0.70 -16.74 -6.53
CA THR A 38 0.37 -17.09 -5.14
C THR A 38 1.61 -16.90 -4.27
N PHE A 39 1.44 -16.29 -3.11
CA PHE A 39 2.57 -16.12 -2.20
C PHE A 39 2.13 -16.22 -0.74
N GLY A 40 3.08 -16.67 0.11
CA GLY A 40 2.90 -16.66 1.55
C GLY A 40 3.49 -15.39 2.14
N ASN A 41 2.85 -14.83 3.13
CA ASN A 41 3.33 -13.66 3.83
C ASN A 41 3.25 -13.88 5.34
N LYS A 42 4.37 -13.68 6.03
CA LYS A 42 4.39 -13.70 7.48
C LYS A 42 3.78 -12.44 8.03
N ALA A 43 3.18 -12.54 9.21
CA ALA A 43 2.55 -11.41 9.89
C ALA A 43 3.46 -10.18 9.88
N TRP A 44 2.93 -9.07 9.43
CA TRP A 44 3.54 -7.74 9.33
C TRP A 44 4.79 -7.64 8.47
N ASN A 45 5.15 -8.68 7.72
CA ASN A 45 6.18 -8.53 6.69
C ASN A 45 5.67 -7.68 5.55
N GLY A 46 6.50 -6.74 5.11
CA GLY A 46 6.15 -5.85 4.01
C GLY A 46 6.48 -6.44 2.66
N VAL A 47 5.52 -6.37 1.74
CA VAL A 47 5.75 -6.56 0.30
C VAL A 47 5.81 -5.17 -0.30
N ALA A 48 6.99 -4.71 -0.68
CA ALA A 48 7.19 -3.36 -1.19
C ALA A 48 6.50 -3.20 -2.55
N LEU A 49 5.63 -2.21 -2.67
CA LEU A 49 4.89 -1.92 -3.91
C LEU A 49 5.48 -0.72 -4.65
N ALA A 50 5.83 0.33 -3.93
CA ALA A 50 6.36 1.55 -4.52
C ALA A 50 7.15 2.35 -3.48
N SER A 51 8.03 3.22 -3.96
CA SER A 51 8.62 4.28 -3.16
C SER A 51 8.04 5.64 -3.58
N MET A 52 8.15 6.61 -2.70
CA MET A 52 7.61 7.97 -2.90
C MET A 52 8.72 9.00 -2.82
N ASP A 53 8.46 10.17 -3.40
CA ASP A 53 9.33 11.35 -3.24
C ASP A 53 8.99 12.19 -1.99
N VAL A 54 8.16 11.66 -1.11
CA VAL A 54 7.84 12.27 0.19
C VAL A 54 8.18 11.30 1.31
N GLN A 55 8.31 11.82 2.51
CA GLN A 55 8.65 11.05 3.70
C GLN A 55 7.50 11.14 4.70
N SER A 56 6.99 9.99 5.13
CA SER A 56 5.95 9.99 6.16
C SER A 56 6.55 10.39 7.52
N ALA A 57 5.82 11.22 8.25
CA ALA A 57 6.21 11.61 9.61
C ALA A 57 5.87 10.53 10.63
N SER A 58 4.91 9.68 10.31
CA SER A 58 4.49 8.55 11.14
C SER A 58 3.93 7.46 10.26
N GLU A 59 3.86 6.24 10.76
CA GLU A 59 3.26 5.14 10.02
C GLU A 59 1.80 5.43 9.67
N GLY A 60 1.42 5.07 8.45
CA GLY A 60 0.04 5.10 8.01
C GLY A 60 -0.37 3.70 7.53
N PHE A 61 -1.56 3.25 7.91
CA PHE A 61 -2.08 2.01 7.36
C PHE A 61 -3.59 2.04 7.31
N ASN A 62 -4.15 1.30 6.37
CA ASN A 62 -5.59 1.13 6.22
C ASN A 62 -5.85 -0.21 5.55
N GLU A 63 -7.02 -0.78 5.79
CA GLU A 63 -7.37 -2.06 5.20
C GLU A 63 -7.51 -1.94 3.68
N PHE A 64 -6.99 -2.96 2.98
CA PHE A 64 -7.31 -3.15 1.57
C PHE A 64 -8.67 -3.81 1.44
N VAL A 65 -9.40 -3.41 0.41
CA VAL A 65 -10.53 -4.18 -0.11
C VAL A 65 -9.97 -5.10 -1.19
N ASP A 66 -10.41 -6.36 -1.22
CA ASP A 66 -9.97 -7.32 -2.21
C ASP A 66 -11.11 -8.18 -2.74
N ASN A 67 -10.83 -9.04 -3.71
CA ASN A 67 -11.82 -9.94 -4.31
C ASN A 67 -11.83 -11.34 -3.68
N SER A 68 -11.19 -11.49 -2.54
CA SER A 68 -11.28 -12.71 -1.77
C SER A 68 -12.67 -12.80 -1.14
N TYR A 69 -13.33 -13.94 -1.30
CA TYR A 69 -14.63 -14.20 -0.66
C TYR A 69 -14.48 -14.85 0.70
N GLU A 70 -13.26 -14.87 1.22
CA GLU A 70 -12.97 -15.43 2.53
C GLU A 70 -13.02 -14.34 3.60
N ASP A 71 -13.19 -14.74 4.85
CA ASP A 71 -13.37 -13.84 6.00
C ASP A 71 -12.04 -13.25 6.48
N HIS A 72 -11.19 -12.77 5.56
CA HIS A 72 -9.83 -12.35 5.91
C HIS A 72 -9.42 -11.01 5.33
N MET A 73 -10.36 -10.25 4.80
CA MET A 73 -10.04 -8.96 4.18
C MET A 73 -9.46 -7.98 5.19
N GLU A 74 -9.96 -8.00 6.42
CA GLU A 74 -9.46 -7.16 7.52
C GLU A 74 -8.02 -7.48 7.93
N ASN A 75 -7.44 -8.53 7.37
CA ASN A 75 -6.07 -8.92 7.61
C ASN A 75 -5.06 -8.23 6.67
N ARG A 76 -5.52 -7.53 5.65
CA ARG A 76 -4.68 -7.05 4.56
C ARG A 76 -4.66 -5.53 4.54
N PHE A 77 -3.46 -4.96 4.56
CA PHE A 77 -3.27 -3.52 4.78
C PHE A 77 -2.38 -2.90 3.72
N LEU A 78 -2.79 -1.72 3.29
CA LEU A 78 -1.92 -0.76 2.64
C LEU A 78 -1.15 -0.05 3.76
N TYR A 79 0.17 -0.11 3.71
CA TYR A 79 1.04 0.36 4.78
C TYR A 79 2.06 1.34 4.24
N VAL A 80 2.25 2.45 4.95
CA VAL A 80 3.25 3.45 4.58
C VAL A 80 4.15 3.72 5.77
N ALA A 81 5.44 3.64 5.55
CA ALA A 81 6.46 4.04 6.52
C ALA A 81 7.66 4.60 5.75
N GLY A 82 8.21 5.70 6.23
CA GLY A 82 9.27 6.38 5.52
C GLY A 82 8.80 6.82 4.14
N ASN A 83 9.48 6.40 3.11
CA ASN A 83 9.09 6.66 1.72
C ASN A 83 8.59 5.41 0.99
N THR A 84 8.24 4.36 1.71
CA THR A 84 7.85 3.08 1.10
C THR A 84 6.39 2.79 1.33
N VAL A 85 5.72 2.39 0.25
CA VAL A 85 4.34 1.89 0.26
C VAL A 85 4.40 0.38 0.09
N SER A 86 3.75 -0.34 0.99
CA SER A 86 3.81 -1.80 1.01
C SER A 86 2.46 -2.43 1.31
N PHE A 87 2.35 -3.71 0.97
CA PHE A 87 1.28 -4.59 1.41
C PHE A 87 1.75 -5.32 2.66
N ARG A 88 0.85 -5.45 3.64
CA ARG A 88 1.11 -6.21 4.87
C ARG A 88 -0.11 -7.01 5.28
N THR A 89 0.14 -8.06 6.06
CA THR A 89 -0.92 -8.85 6.68
C THR A 89 -0.73 -8.84 8.19
N SER A 90 -1.82 -8.91 8.96
CA SER A 90 -1.75 -8.91 10.43
C SER A 90 -1.42 -10.27 11.02
N TYR A 91 -1.56 -11.33 10.25
CA TYR A 91 -1.14 -12.69 10.63
C TYR A 91 -0.65 -13.44 9.39
N ASP A 92 -0.03 -14.60 9.61
CA ASP A 92 0.50 -15.42 8.50
C ASP A 92 -0.64 -15.78 7.54
N ALA A 93 -0.44 -15.49 6.27
CA ALA A 93 -1.46 -15.68 5.26
C ALA A 93 -0.87 -16.20 3.96
N THR A 94 -1.67 -16.90 3.19
CA THR A 94 -1.35 -17.25 1.80
C THR A 94 -2.32 -16.47 0.91
N ILE A 95 -1.75 -15.71 0.00
CA ILE A 95 -2.52 -14.85 -0.90
C ILE A 95 -2.60 -15.55 -2.26
N PRO A 96 -3.81 -15.94 -2.71
CA PRO A 96 -3.95 -16.60 -4.00
C PRO A 96 -3.55 -15.69 -5.16
N ALA A 97 -3.07 -16.30 -6.23
CA ALA A 97 -2.75 -15.57 -7.46
C ALA A 97 -3.98 -14.84 -7.98
N ASN A 98 -3.75 -13.70 -8.61
CA ASN A 98 -4.78 -12.85 -9.23
C ASN A 98 -5.78 -12.27 -8.22
N THR A 99 -5.37 -12.08 -6.98
CA THR A 99 -6.14 -11.31 -6.01
C THR A 99 -5.85 -9.82 -6.24
N TRP A 100 -6.89 -9.02 -6.42
CA TRP A 100 -6.71 -7.57 -6.48
C TRP A 100 -6.92 -6.96 -5.10
N HIS A 101 -6.15 -5.92 -4.83
CA HIS A 101 -6.21 -5.16 -3.59
C HIS A 101 -6.35 -3.69 -3.94
N ALA A 102 -7.30 -3.00 -3.34
CA ALA A 102 -7.50 -1.57 -3.58
C ALA A 102 -7.72 -0.87 -2.24
N GLY A 103 -7.11 0.29 -2.09
CA GLY A 103 -7.28 1.04 -0.87
C GLY A 103 -6.59 2.39 -0.91
N SER A 104 -6.86 3.18 0.10
CA SER A 104 -6.22 4.47 0.29
C SER A 104 -5.82 4.64 1.75
N VAL A 105 -4.81 5.46 1.96
CA VAL A 105 -4.29 5.75 3.30
C VAL A 105 -3.86 7.21 3.34
N SER A 106 -4.10 7.84 4.48
CA SER A 106 -3.65 9.21 4.73
C SER A 106 -2.63 9.19 5.87
N PHE A 107 -1.63 10.06 5.76
CA PHE A 107 -0.56 10.17 6.76
C PHE A 107 0.09 11.54 6.69
N PRO A 108 0.59 12.06 7.81
CA PRO A 108 1.32 13.31 7.79
C PRO A 108 2.70 13.12 7.14
N VAL A 109 3.19 14.13 6.44
CA VAL A 109 4.52 14.10 5.84
C VAL A 109 5.45 15.01 6.61
N THR A 110 6.73 14.65 6.60
CA THR A 110 7.76 15.54 7.13
C THR A 110 7.94 16.69 6.17
N THR A 111 8.24 17.86 6.72
CA THR A 111 8.60 19.02 5.90
C THR A 111 9.91 18.72 5.17
N VAL A 112 9.89 18.91 3.91
CA VAL A 112 11.06 18.72 3.06
C VAL A 112 11.73 20.07 2.84
#